data_b71f11834aca62943c96b90a166c9704
#
_entry.id   b71f11834aca62943c96b90a166c9704
#
_cell.length_a   1.000
_cell.length_b   1.000
_cell.length_c   1.000
_cell.angle_alpha   90.00
_cell.angle_beta   90.00
_cell.angle_gamma   90.00
#
_symmetry.space_group_name_H-M   'P 1'
#
loop_
_entity.id
_entity.type
_entity.pdbx_description
1 polymer ?
#
loop_
_entity_poly.entity_id
_entity_poly.type
_entity_poly.pdbx_seq_one_letter_code
_entity_poly.pdbx_strand_id
1 'polypeptide(L)'
;LPKPDESIGKSSQYINWGKAEPSARDRARHVLTGKRPFEWWYFDGHLDTGETFVGVFFDPSFTNGKSAVTFSLYSPDWKKKFYAKILEAGEMKSSTEDVDIICPSGFVRRIDDKNYHVQWNMEGIAADFKFVMTAPGWTPAHKDGVNEDLLDFFWSVHQARNRIEGTITQNGQTRQVRGVGYADHN
;
A
#
# COMPACT_ATOMS: atom_id res chain seq x y z
N LEU A 1 -25.63 21.19 19.29
CA LEU A 1 -24.88 20.69 18.14
C LEU A 1 -25.53 21.26 16.89
N PRO A 2 -24.79 21.87 15.93
CA PRO A 2 -25.36 22.33 14.67
C PRO A 2 -25.96 21.14 13.92
N LYS A 3 -27.10 21.34 13.27
CA LYS A 3 -27.69 20.34 12.38
C LYS A 3 -26.70 20.02 11.25
N PRO A 4 -26.57 18.75 10.83
CA PRO A 4 -25.74 18.40 9.69
C PRO A 4 -26.23 19.18 8.46
N ASP A 5 -25.29 19.70 7.70
CA ASP A 5 -25.57 20.36 6.42
C ASP A 5 -26.20 19.35 5.44
N GLU A 6 -27.45 19.57 5.07
CA GLU A 6 -28.19 18.69 4.16
C GLU A 6 -27.59 18.68 2.73
N SER A 7 -26.68 19.61 2.40
CA SER A 7 -25.97 19.63 1.11
C SER A 7 -24.91 18.52 0.99
N ILE A 8 -24.40 18.00 2.13
CA ILE A 8 -23.46 16.88 2.16
C ILE A 8 -24.18 15.53 1.92
N GLY A 9 -25.50 15.51 2.04
CA GLY A 9 -26.29 14.26 2.03
C GLY A 9 -26.41 13.56 0.67
N LYS A 10 -26.10 14.20 -0.45
CA LYS A 10 -26.28 13.57 -1.78
C LYS A 10 -25.11 12.67 -2.18
N SER A 11 -23.89 12.94 -1.77
CA SER A 11 -22.74 12.07 -2.05
C SER A 11 -22.66 10.86 -1.11
N SER A 12 -23.13 10.99 0.14
CA SER A 12 -23.08 9.89 1.12
C SER A 12 -24.09 8.77 0.86
N GLN A 13 -25.11 8.99 0.02
CA GLN A 13 -26.07 7.96 -0.35
C GLN A 13 -25.49 6.84 -1.25
N TYR A 14 -24.32 7.07 -1.84
CA TYR A 14 -23.69 6.12 -2.78
C TYR A 14 -22.57 5.30 -2.16
N ILE A 15 -22.07 5.66 -0.99
CA ILE A 15 -21.04 4.91 -0.31
C ILE A 15 -21.74 3.97 0.69
N ASN A 16 -21.90 2.72 0.31
CA ASN A 16 -22.27 1.68 1.25
C ASN A 16 -20.98 1.25 1.96
N TRP A 17 -20.70 1.80 3.11
CA TRP A 17 -19.60 1.39 4.00
C TRP A 17 -19.80 -0.03 4.56
N GLY A 18 -20.42 -0.93 3.79
CA GLY A 18 -20.56 -2.33 4.15
C GLY A 18 -19.20 -3.01 4.29
N LYS A 19 -19.19 -4.08 5.06
CA LYS A 19 -17.99 -4.92 5.25
C LYS A 19 -17.83 -5.84 4.04
N ALA A 20 -17.04 -5.45 3.07
CA ALA A 20 -16.52 -6.36 2.07
C ALA A 20 -15.03 -6.62 2.34
N GLU A 21 -14.59 -7.86 2.21
CA GLU A 21 -13.16 -8.18 2.17
C GLU A 21 -12.63 -7.84 0.78
N PRO A 22 -11.41 -7.28 0.67
CA PRO A 22 -10.81 -6.98 -0.61
C PRO A 22 -10.71 -8.22 -1.50
N SER A 23 -11.28 -8.14 -2.70
CA SER A 23 -11.14 -9.15 -3.74
C SER A 23 -9.76 -9.10 -4.40
N ALA A 24 -9.45 -10.04 -5.28
CA ALA A 24 -8.24 -10.00 -6.08
C ALA A 24 -8.17 -8.72 -6.93
N ARG A 25 -9.31 -8.30 -7.50
CA ARG A 25 -9.41 -7.05 -8.28
C ARG A 25 -9.07 -5.81 -7.45
N ASP A 26 -9.54 -5.72 -6.20
CA ASP A 26 -9.27 -4.57 -5.32
C ASP A 26 -7.80 -4.45 -4.95
N ARG A 27 -7.03 -5.54 -5.05
CA ARG A 27 -5.60 -5.60 -4.76
C ARG A 27 -4.73 -5.44 -6.00
N ALA A 28 -5.27 -5.76 -7.18
CA ALA A 28 -4.57 -5.73 -8.46
C ALA A 28 -4.37 -4.29 -8.96
N ARG A 29 -3.47 -4.14 -9.93
CA ARG A 29 -3.33 -2.90 -10.68
C ARG A 29 -4.60 -2.58 -11.45
N HIS A 30 -5.09 -1.35 -11.34
CA HIS A 30 -6.25 -0.87 -12.10
C HIS A 30 -5.85 -0.23 -13.43
N VAL A 31 -6.77 -0.27 -14.40
CA VAL A 31 -6.67 0.54 -15.61
C VAL A 31 -7.16 1.94 -15.26
N LEU A 32 -6.22 2.84 -15.05
CA LEU A 32 -6.52 4.19 -14.62
C LEU A 32 -6.93 5.07 -15.81
N THR A 33 -8.04 5.79 -15.64
CA THR A 33 -8.54 6.78 -16.59
C THR A 33 -8.51 8.16 -15.93
N GLY A 34 -8.12 9.20 -16.65
CA GLY A 34 -8.10 10.55 -16.09
C GLY A 34 -6.88 11.36 -16.50
N LYS A 35 -6.87 12.63 -16.12
CA LYS A 35 -5.81 13.57 -16.53
C LYS A 35 -4.49 13.38 -15.75
N ARG A 36 -4.56 12.86 -14.55
CA ARG A 36 -3.39 12.61 -13.69
C ARG A 36 -3.63 11.33 -12.88
N PRO A 37 -3.65 10.17 -13.54
CA PRO A 37 -3.86 8.92 -12.83
C PRO A 37 -2.70 8.67 -11.88
N PHE A 38 -3.01 8.11 -10.73
CA PHE A 38 -2.02 7.62 -9.79
C PHE A 38 -2.56 6.41 -9.06
N GLU A 39 -1.67 5.53 -8.65
CA GLU A 39 -1.98 4.33 -7.90
C GLU A 39 -0.80 3.99 -7.01
N TRP A 40 -1.06 3.46 -5.81
CA TRP A 40 0.00 3.00 -4.94
C TRP A 40 -0.43 1.88 -4.02
N TRP A 41 0.50 1.02 -3.71
CA TRP A 41 0.43 0.03 -2.64
C TRP A 41 1.25 0.51 -1.47
N TYR A 42 0.59 0.68 -0.33
CA TYR A 42 1.14 1.24 0.89
C TYR A 42 1.33 0.17 1.95
N PHE A 43 2.43 0.25 2.64
CA PHE A 43 2.80 -0.61 3.75
C PHE A 43 3.41 0.21 4.86
N ASP A 44 2.99 -0.03 6.11
CA ASP A 44 3.67 0.52 7.27
C ASP A 44 3.82 -0.52 8.39
N GLY A 45 4.60 -0.17 9.40
CA GLY A 45 4.72 -0.99 10.60
C GLY A 45 5.53 -0.37 11.71
N HIS A 46 5.17 -0.80 12.90
CA HIS A 46 5.91 -0.55 14.14
C HIS A 46 6.71 -1.80 14.49
N LEU A 47 8.03 -1.67 14.56
CA LEU A 47 8.95 -2.74 14.86
C LEU A 47 9.23 -2.87 16.35
N ASP A 48 9.57 -4.06 16.80
CA ASP A 48 9.96 -4.38 18.20
C ASP A 48 11.23 -3.65 18.64
N THR A 49 12.01 -3.13 17.69
CA THR A 49 13.14 -2.23 17.93
C THR A 49 12.74 -0.80 18.29
N GLY A 50 11.43 -0.48 18.25
CA GLY A 50 10.89 0.87 18.46
C GLY A 50 10.92 1.76 17.20
N GLU A 51 11.40 1.25 16.08
CA GLU A 51 11.38 1.94 14.79
C GLU A 51 10.02 1.80 14.13
N THR A 52 9.68 2.77 13.29
CA THR A 52 8.51 2.72 12.41
C THR A 52 8.98 2.85 10.96
N PHE A 53 8.37 2.12 10.05
CA PHE A 53 8.62 2.31 8.63
C PHE A 53 7.35 2.63 7.85
N VAL A 54 7.54 3.26 6.68
CA VAL A 54 6.53 3.44 5.64
C VAL A 54 7.19 3.10 4.31
N GLY A 55 6.62 2.16 3.58
CA GLY A 55 7.09 1.74 2.26
C GLY A 55 5.96 1.81 1.23
N VAL A 56 6.23 2.34 0.04
CA VAL A 56 5.22 2.54 -1.00
C VAL A 56 5.76 2.16 -2.37
N PHE A 57 4.93 1.48 -3.16
CA PHE A 57 5.11 1.26 -4.59
C PHE A 57 4.07 2.09 -5.33
N PHE A 58 4.50 2.99 -6.21
CA PHE A 58 3.65 3.85 -7.04
C PHE A 58 3.68 3.41 -8.49
N ASP A 59 2.49 3.25 -9.13
CA ASP A 59 2.40 2.87 -10.54
C ASP A 59 1.15 3.40 -11.27
N PRO A 60 1.13 4.64 -11.75
CA PRO A 60 2.15 5.68 -11.65
C PRO A 60 2.09 6.52 -10.36
N SER A 61 3.11 7.35 -10.15
CA SER A 61 3.15 8.34 -9.08
C SER A 61 2.36 9.60 -9.45
N PHE A 62 1.65 10.16 -8.48
CA PHE A 62 0.91 11.42 -8.64
C PHE A 62 1.82 12.65 -8.86
N THR A 63 3.11 12.58 -8.58
CA THR A 63 4.02 13.72 -8.69
C THR A 63 4.54 13.96 -10.10
N ASN A 64 4.87 12.90 -10.82
CA ASN A 64 5.54 13.00 -12.12
C ASN A 64 5.03 12.00 -13.18
N GLY A 65 4.03 11.16 -12.84
CA GLY A 65 3.48 10.15 -13.73
C GLY A 65 4.42 8.96 -14.03
N LYS A 66 5.57 8.87 -13.35
CA LYS A 66 6.48 7.72 -13.44
C LYS A 66 6.23 6.77 -12.27
N SER A 67 6.53 5.49 -12.46
CA SER A 67 6.54 4.54 -11.35
C SER A 67 7.68 4.88 -10.38
N ALA A 68 7.46 4.62 -9.11
CA ALA A 68 8.46 4.93 -8.07
C ALA A 68 8.33 3.97 -6.88
N VAL A 69 9.42 3.79 -6.16
CA VAL A 69 9.44 3.07 -4.88
C VAL A 69 10.02 3.96 -3.81
N THR A 70 9.38 3.99 -2.65
CA THR A 70 9.89 4.74 -1.49
C THR A 70 9.93 3.87 -0.25
N PHE A 71 10.87 4.20 0.64
CA PHE A 71 10.95 3.60 1.96
C PHE A 71 11.42 4.66 2.97
N SER A 72 10.66 4.85 4.02
CA SER A 72 11.00 5.73 5.14
C SER A 72 11.22 4.88 6.38
N LEU A 73 12.29 5.12 7.11
CA LEU A 73 12.54 4.51 8.40
C LEU A 73 12.68 5.61 9.45
N TYR A 74 11.88 5.53 10.49
CA TYR A 74 11.87 6.45 11.62
C TYR A 74 12.45 5.75 12.83
N SER A 75 13.48 6.32 13.44
CA SER A 75 14.02 5.85 14.71
C SER A 75 13.10 6.20 15.90
N PRO A 76 13.28 5.60 17.08
CA PRO A 76 12.48 5.91 18.26
C PRO A 76 12.49 7.40 18.67
N ASP A 77 13.55 8.13 18.32
CA ASP A 77 13.67 9.58 18.52
C ASP A 77 13.14 10.42 17.32
N TRP A 78 12.33 9.80 16.45
CA TRP A 78 11.64 10.40 15.29
C TRP A 78 12.56 10.93 14.20
N LYS A 79 13.83 10.56 14.16
CA LYS A 79 14.70 10.87 13.03
C LYS A 79 14.32 10.02 11.83
N LYS A 80 14.01 10.67 10.73
CA LYS A 80 13.61 10.05 9.46
C LYS A 80 14.82 9.81 8.56
N LYS A 81 14.96 8.59 8.06
CA LYS A 81 15.74 8.27 6.85
C LYS A 81 14.79 7.99 5.72
N PHE A 82 14.99 8.62 4.58
CA PHE A 82 14.13 8.50 3.42
C PHE A 82 14.93 7.99 2.23
N TYR A 83 14.41 6.97 1.57
CA TYR A 83 14.96 6.36 0.38
C TYR A 83 13.90 6.38 -0.70
N ALA A 84 14.29 6.73 -1.93
CA ALA A 84 13.39 6.79 -3.06
C ALA A 84 14.10 6.42 -4.35
N LYS A 85 13.39 5.70 -5.22
CA LYS A 85 13.82 5.38 -6.58
C LYS A 85 12.69 5.69 -7.53
N ILE A 86 12.94 6.60 -8.49
CA ILE A 86 12.10 6.80 -9.66
C ILE A 86 12.55 5.76 -10.69
N LEU A 87 11.59 5.08 -11.30
CA LEU A 87 11.82 4.00 -12.24
C LEU A 87 11.63 4.50 -13.67
N GLU A 88 12.36 3.89 -14.60
CA GLU A 88 12.13 4.13 -16.00
C GLU A 88 10.90 3.36 -16.50
N ALA A 89 10.38 3.77 -17.66
CA ALA A 89 9.19 3.16 -18.23
C ALA A 89 9.37 1.64 -18.44
N GLY A 90 8.45 0.84 -17.90
CA GLY A 90 8.45 -0.61 -18.00
C GLY A 90 9.35 -1.35 -16.99
N GLU A 91 10.08 -0.65 -16.13
CA GLU A 91 10.85 -1.28 -15.05
C GLU A 91 9.95 -1.85 -13.94
N MET A 92 8.80 -1.23 -13.67
CA MET A 92 7.79 -1.80 -12.78
C MET A 92 6.78 -2.60 -13.58
N LYS A 93 6.54 -3.82 -13.15
CA LYS A 93 5.49 -4.70 -13.67
C LYS A 93 4.52 -5.00 -12.56
N SER A 94 3.27 -4.63 -12.76
CA SER A 94 2.19 -4.80 -11.78
C SER A 94 1.07 -5.61 -12.43
N SER A 95 0.63 -6.67 -11.75
CA SER A 95 -0.42 -7.57 -12.25
C SER A 95 -1.80 -6.91 -12.18
N THR A 96 -2.65 -7.17 -13.16
CA THR A 96 -4.06 -6.78 -13.18
C THR A 96 -5.00 -7.86 -12.63
N GLU A 97 -4.47 -9.00 -12.17
CA GLU A 97 -5.26 -10.12 -11.66
C GLU A 97 -5.32 -10.17 -10.12
N ASP A 98 -4.20 -9.90 -9.46
CA ASP A 98 -4.06 -9.77 -8.00
C ASP A 98 -2.78 -8.99 -7.71
N VAL A 99 -2.50 -8.66 -6.43
CA VAL A 99 -1.26 -7.98 -6.07
C VAL A 99 -0.04 -8.85 -6.38
N ASP A 100 0.67 -8.48 -7.42
CA ASP A 100 2.00 -8.98 -7.77
C ASP A 100 2.74 -7.85 -8.50
N ILE A 101 3.73 -7.29 -7.83
CA ILE A 101 4.52 -6.17 -8.31
C ILE A 101 5.97 -6.59 -8.29
N ILE A 102 6.69 -6.32 -9.38
CA ILE A 102 8.12 -6.55 -9.44
C ILE A 102 8.83 -5.38 -10.14
N CYS A 103 9.93 -4.92 -9.55
CA CYS A 103 10.81 -3.91 -10.13
C CYS A 103 12.24 -4.08 -9.59
N PRO A 104 13.24 -3.36 -10.15
CA PRO A 104 14.63 -3.42 -9.65
C PRO A 104 14.79 -3.03 -8.19
N SER A 105 13.86 -2.25 -7.64
CA SER A 105 13.89 -1.73 -6.26
C SER A 105 13.07 -2.54 -5.27
N GLY A 106 12.52 -3.69 -5.67
CA GLY A 106 11.77 -4.56 -4.78
C GLY A 106 10.58 -5.24 -5.43
N PHE A 107 9.77 -5.86 -4.60
CA PHE A 107 8.55 -6.54 -5.05
C PHE A 107 7.49 -6.58 -3.95
N VAL A 108 6.25 -6.82 -4.37
CA VAL A 108 5.12 -7.20 -3.52
C VAL A 108 4.52 -8.48 -4.10
N ARG A 109 4.37 -9.52 -3.28
CA ARG A 109 3.72 -10.77 -3.67
C ARG A 109 2.74 -11.24 -2.62
N ARG A 110 1.55 -11.58 -3.04
CA ARG A 110 0.62 -12.37 -2.24
C ARG A 110 1.04 -13.84 -2.32
N ILE A 111 1.34 -14.43 -1.18
CA ILE A 111 1.74 -15.85 -1.10
C ILE A 111 0.50 -16.74 -0.96
N ASP A 112 -0.45 -16.30 -0.15
CA ASP A 112 -1.75 -16.93 0.10
C ASP A 112 -2.75 -15.91 0.65
N ASP A 113 -3.90 -16.36 1.12
CA ASP A 113 -4.99 -15.49 1.61
C ASP A 113 -4.60 -14.59 2.79
N LYS A 114 -3.54 -14.92 3.51
CA LYS A 114 -3.12 -14.21 4.73
C LYS A 114 -1.70 -13.65 4.65
N ASN A 115 -0.91 -14.09 3.70
CA ASN A 115 0.52 -13.81 3.68
C ASN A 115 0.94 -12.99 2.47
N TYR A 116 1.59 -11.85 2.73
CA TYR A 116 2.32 -11.10 1.72
C TYR A 116 3.83 -11.22 1.99
N HIS A 117 4.60 -11.24 0.92
CA HIS A 117 6.04 -11.06 0.94
C HIS A 117 6.36 -9.76 0.23
N VAL A 118 7.01 -8.83 0.93
CA VAL A 118 7.31 -7.50 0.43
C VAL A 118 8.79 -7.22 0.63
N GLN A 119 9.43 -6.75 -0.43
CA GLN A 119 10.85 -6.40 -0.38
C GLN A 119 11.08 -5.00 -0.93
N TRP A 120 11.92 -4.24 -0.25
CA TRP A 120 12.54 -3.02 -0.75
C TRP A 120 14.04 -3.25 -0.85
N ASN A 121 14.62 -2.84 -1.98
CA ASN A 121 16.06 -2.95 -2.22
C ASN A 121 16.53 -1.72 -2.98
N MET A 122 17.03 -0.73 -2.25
CA MET A 122 17.51 0.54 -2.78
C MET A 122 18.88 0.84 -2.20
N GLU A 123 19.59 1.80 -2.80
CA GLU A 123 20.87 2.24 -2.29
C GLU A 123 20.77 2.66 -0.81
N GLY A 124 21.58 2.04 0.04
CA GLY A 124 21.64 2.31 1.47
C GLY A 124 20.62 1.60 2.35
N ILE A 125 19.64 0.88 1.75
CA ILE A 125 18.60 0.16 2.48
C ILE A 125 18.12 -1.07 1.72
N ALA A 126 18.00 -2.21 2.43
CA ALA A 126 17.15 -3.31 2.00
C ALA A 126 16.24 -3.72 3.17
N ALA A 127 14.98 -3.96 2.87
CA ALA A 127 14.01 -4.49 3.82
C ALA A 127 13.29 -5.67 3.17
N ASP A 128 13.20 -6.78 3.87
CA ASP A 128 12.56 -8.01 3.40
C ASP A 128 11.60 -8.49 4.48
N PHE A 129 10.30 -8.38 4.21
CA PHE A 129 9.27 -8.58 5.22
C PHE A 129 8.21 -9.57 4.76
N LYS A 130 7.85 -10.48 5.66
CA LYS A 130 6.63 -11.26 5.58
C LYS A 130 5.55 -10.57 6.43
N PHE A 131 4.44 -10.23 5.79
CA PHE A 131 3.24 -9.73 6.44
C PHE A 131 2.26 -10.89 6.61
N VAL A 132 1.90 -11.19 7.84
CA VAL A 132 0.95 -12.27 8.19
C VAL A 132 -0.30 -11.62 8.75
N MET A 133 -1.39 -11.64 8.00
CA MET A 133 -2.66 -11.03 8.37
C MET A 133 -3.21 -11.58 9.70
N THR A 134 -3.50 -10.70 10.63
CA THR A 134 -4.10 -10.99 11.94
C THR A 134 -5.48 -10.35 12.15
N ALA A 135 -5.82 -9.37 11.31
CA ALA A 135 -7.18 -8.86 11.17
C ALA A 135 -7.50 -8.72 9.67
N PRO A 136 -8.73 -9.06 9.24
CA PRO A 136 -9.11 -9.02 7.83
C PRO A 136 -9.01 -7.60 7.27
N GLY A 137 -8.87 -7.52 5.96
CA GLY A 137 -8.94 -6.28 5.21
C GLY A 137 -10.36 -5.74 5.12
N TRP A 138 -10.47 -4.57 4.50
CA TRP A 138 -11.73 -3.90 4.27
C TRP A 138 -11.67 -3.10 2.96
N THR A 139 -12.75 -3.11 2.22
CA THR A 139 -12.98 -2.22 1.08
C THR A 139 -14.40 -1.68 1.12
N PRO A 140 -14.68 -0.48 0.58
CA PRO A 140 -16.05 -0.02 0.37
C PRO A 140 -16.82 -1.05 -0.46
N ALA A 141 -18.01 -1.46 0.01
CA ALA A 141 -18.83 -2.37 -0.75
C ALA A 141 -19.32 -1.67 -2.03
N HIS A 142 -18.94 -2.21 -3.17
CA HIS A 142 -19.50 -1.76 -4.45
C HIS A 142 -20.95 -2.21 -4.53
N LYS A 143 -21.89 -1.27 -4.68
CA LYS A 143 -23.27 -1.62 -5.09
C LYS A 143 -23.29 -1.83 -6.59
N ASP A 144 -23.97 -2.88 -7.02
CA ASP A 144 -24.31 -3.05 -8.44
C ASP A 144 -24.89 -1.71 -8.99
N GLY A 145 -24.28 -1.16 -10.03
CA GLY A 145 -24.70 0.07 -10.67
C GLY A 145 -24.03 1.37 -10.16
N VAL A 146 -23.10 1.32 -9.22
CA VAL A 146 -22.20 2.46 -8.99
C VAL A 146 -21.20 2.50 -10.14
N ASN A 147 -21.23 3.59 -10.90
CA ASN A 147 -20.24 3.82 -11.93
C ASN A 147 -18.91 4.13 -11.25
N GLU A 148 -17.94 3.22 -11.35
CA GLU A 148 -16.60 3.38 -10.82
C GLU A 148 -15.90 4.62 -11.37
N ASP A 149 -16.32 5.10 -12.56
CA ASP A 149 -15.84 6.34 -13.19
C ASP A 149 -16.20 7.62 -12.41
N LEU A 150 -17.07 7.53 -11.41
CA LEU A 150 -17.46 8.66 -10.55
C LEU A 150 -16.61 8.74 -9.26
N LEU A 151 -15.78 7.75 -8.99
CA LEU A 151 -14.89 7.78 -7.82
C LEU A 151 -13.54 8.36 -8.26
N ASP A 152 -13.29 9.60 -7.89
CA ASP A 152 -11.98 10.23 -8.09
C ASP A 152 -10.86 9.58 -7.25
N PHE A 153 -11.23 8.71 -6.31
CA PHE A 153 -10.31 8.05 -5.40
C PHE A 153 -10.87 6.71 -4.92
N PHE A 154 -10.06 5.66 -5.01
CA PHE A 154 -10.34 4.32 -4.48
C PHE A 154 -9.42 4.04 -3.29
N TRP A 155 -9.91 3.36 -2.29
CA TRP A 155 -9.12 2.93 -1.14
C TRP A 155 -9.56 1.53 -0.68
N SER A 156 -8.64 0.60 -0.68
CA SER A 156 -8.84 -0.77 -0.24
C SER A 156 -7.79 -1.16 0.80
N VAL A 157 -8.23 -1.46 2.01
CA VAL A 157 -7.35 -1.94 3.07
C VAL A 157 -7.14 -3.43 2.87
N HIS A 158 -6.00 -3.84 2.35
CA HIS A 158 -5.71 -5.25 2.07
C HIS A 158 -5.57 -6.06 3.34
N GLN A 159 -4.87 -5.54 4.31
CA GLN A 159 -4.59 -6.18 5.58
C GLN A 159 -4.60 -5.12 6.69
N ALA A 160 -5.72 -5.03 7.42
CA ALA A 160 -5.91 -4.01 8.44
C ALA A 160 -4.91 -4.13 9.61
N ARG A 161 -4.44 -5.35 9.89
CA ARG A 161 -3.40 -5.62 10.87
C ARG A 161 -2.61 -6.87 10.51
N ASN A 162 -1.30 -6.76 10.59
CA ASN A 162 -0.36 -7.85 10.30
C ASN A 162 0.61 -8.06 11.45
N ARG A 163 1.06 -9.29 11.64
CA ARG A 163 2.36 -9.58 12.23
C ARG A 163 3.41 -9.45 11.12
N ILE A 164 4.49 -8.75 11.39
CA ILE A 164 5.65 -8.59 10.51
C ILE A 164 6.81 -9.41 11.06
N GLU A 165 7.48 -10.12 10.16
CA GLU A 165 8.75 -10.80 10.43
C GLU A 165 9.66 -10.59 9.23
N GLY A 166 10.96 -10.37 9.48
CA GLY A 166 11.90 -10.22 8.38
C GLY A 166 13.21 -9.56 8.77
N THR A 167 13.82 -8.91 7.80
CA THR A 167 15.14 -8.28 7.97
C THR A 167 15.15 -6.84 7.47
N ILE A 168 16.02 -6.04 8.08
CA ILE A 168 16.46 -4.74 7.55
C ILE A 168 17.98 -4.80 7.44
N THR A 169 18.48 -4.45 6.25
CA THR A 169 19.92 -4.25 6.00
C THR A 169 20.15 -2.75 5.77
N GLN A 170 21.02 -2.16 6.56
CA GLN A 170 21.38 -0.75 6.49
C GLN A 170 22.88 -0.58 6.72
N ASN A 171 23.57 0.18 5.86
CA ASN A 171 25.03 0.32 5.93
C ASN A 171 25.79 -1.03 5.95
N GLY A 172 25.30 -2.02 5.20
CA GLY A 172 25.91 -3.36 5.15
C GLY A 172 25.61 -4.24 6.36
N GLN A 173 24.89 -3.77 7.37
CA GLN A 173 24.52 -4.56 8.55
C GLN A 173 23.07 -5.03 8.44
N THR A 174 22.89 -6.34 8.53
CA THR A 174 21.56 -6.97 8.52
C THR A 174 21.13 -7.32 9.94
N ARG A 175 19.89 -7.00 10.26
CA ARG A 175 19.26 -7.39 11.54
C ARG A 175 17.89 -8.01 11.30
N GLN A 176 17.53 -8.96 12.14
CA GLN A 176 16.17 -9.49 12.20
C GLN A 176 15.27 -8.50 12.92
N VAL A 177 14.04 -8.38 12.44
CA VAL A 177 13.01 -7.52 13.04
C VAL A 177 11.67 -8.25 13.07
N ARG A 178 10.85 -7.88 14.02
CA ARG A 178 9.44 -8.27 14.14
C ARG A 178 8.62 -7.03 14.43
N GLY A 179 7.31 -7.13 14.21
CA GLY A 179 6.45 -5.98 14.50
C GLY A 179 5.01 -6.21 14.15
N VAL A 180 4.28 -5.10 14.11
CA VAL A 180 2.88 -5.03 13.69
C VAL A 180 2.78 -4.02 12.57
N GLY A 181 2.01 -4.31 11.52
CA GLY A 181 1.88 -3.45 10.37
C GLY A 181 0.51 -3.47 9.73
N TYR A 182 0.41 -2.71 8.67
CA TYR A 182 -0.78 -2.41 7.89
C TYR A 182 -0.43 -2.41 6.40
N ALA A 183 -1.41 -2.72 5.54
CA ALA A 183 -1.26 -2.62 4.10
C ALA A 183 -2.57 -2.18 3.43
N ASP A 184 -2.47 -1.23 2.51
CA ASP A 184 -3.57 -0.77 1.68
C ASP A 184 -3.17 -0.53 0.22
N HIS A 185 -4.19 -0.24 -0.60
CA HIS A 185 -4.09 0.09 -2.02
C HIS A 185 -5.03 1.26 -2.34
N ASN A 186 -4.52 2.25 -3.08
CA ASN A 186 -5.20 3.49 -3.42
C ASN A 186 -4.98 3.86 -4.88
#